data_638ac8a14135eba965cb83d80d03e591
#
_entry.id   638ac8a14135eba965cb83d80d03e591
#
_cell.length_a   1.000
_cell.length_b   1.000
_cell.length_c   1.000
_cell.angle_alpha   90.00
_cell.angle_beta   90.00
_cell.angle_gamma   90.00
#
_symmetry.space_group_name_H-M   'P 1'
#
loop_
_entity.id
_entity.type
_entity.pdbx_description
1 polymer ?
#
loop_
_entity_poly.entity_id
_entity_poly.type
_entity_poly.pdbx_seq_one_letter_code
_entity_poly.pdbx_strand_id
1 'polypeptide(L)'
;MKRRRPRSDWRRLLARRDGFSLLEVLIVAVIMVVAMTLAFARWQGYTAQQRLRFGTAQVATDLRQAQERAKSERAPYTVTFLASSSAYTIARAGGGFLENTQLPDQVTATASQVVTFSAFGRPAAAYTVTVQNSWGSGSATVNATGGITYQTP
;
A
#
# COMPACT_ATOMS: atom_id res chain seq x y z
N MET A 1 13.07 -36.87 -74.00
CA MET A 1 12.49 -36.87 -72.62
C MET A 1 12.71 -35.52 -72.01
N LYS A 2 11.68 -34.64 -71.92
CA LYS A 2 11.72 -33.28 -71.33
C LYS A 2 11.10 -33.37 -69.95
N ARG A 3 11.89 -33.33 -68.84
CA ARG A 3 11.37 -33.25 -67.48
C ARG A 3 10.83 -31.86 -67.21
N ARG A 4 9.50 -31.73 -67.05
CA ARG A 4 8.84 -30.52 -66.54
C ARG A 4 9.12 -30.42 -65.04
N ARG A 5 9.75 -29.31 -64.64
CA ARG A 5 9.92 -28.95 -63.20
C ARG A 5 8.56 -28.41 -62.72
N PRO A 6 8.05 -28.81 -61.56
CA PRO A 6 6.88 -28.22 -60.97
C PRO A 6 7.23 -26.77 -60.53
N ARG A 7 6.49 -25.81 -61.07
CA ARG A 7 6.52 -24.42 -60.58
C ARG A 7 5.90 -24.42 -59.20
N SER A 8 6.72 -24.14 -58.17
CA SER A 8 6.29 -23.96 -56.81
C SER A 8 5.29 -22.78 -56.70
N ASP A 9 4.07 -23.12 -56.35
CA ASP A 9 2.94 -22.17 -56.16
C ASP A 9 3.02 -21.36 -54.86
N TRP A 10 4.22 -20.94 -54.49
CA TRP A 10 4.42 -20.10 -53.31
C TRP A 10 3.75 -18.73 -53.36
N ARG A 11 3.39 -18.28 -54.62
CA ARG A 11 2.71 -17.00 -54.80
C ARG A 11 1.22 -17.02 -54.42
N ARG A 12 0.60 -18.18 -54.27
CA ARG A 12 -0.81 -18.30 -53.88
C ARG A 12 -1.02 -18.29 -52.37
N LEU A 13 0.02 -18.61 -51.56
CA LEU A 13 -0.07 -18.60 -50.12
C LEU A 13 0.05 -17.20 -49.52
N LEU A 14 0.59 -16.24 -50.25
CA LEU A 14 0.78 -14.85 -49.77
C LEU A 14 -0.36 -13.88 -50.17
N ALA A 15 -1.37 -14.37 -50.88
CA ALA A 15 -2.45 -13.51 -51.43
C ALA A 15 -3.74 -13.46 -50.59
N ARG A 16 -3.77 -14.11 -49.41
CA ARG A 16 -4.83 -13.88 -48.43
C ARG A 16 -4.44 -12.69 -47.53
N ARG A 17 -4.50 -11.51 -48.08
CA ARG A 17 -4.70 -10.29 -47.29
C ARG A 17 -6.22 -10.15 -47.10
N ASP A 18 -6.78 -10.99 -46.27
CA ASP A 18 -8.12 -10.78 -45.74
C ASP A 18 -8.02 -9.52 -44.85
N GLY A 19 -8.37 -8.36 -45.40
CA GLY A 19 -8.45 -7.11 -44.68
C GLY A 19 -9.48 -7.29 -43.55
N PHE A 20 -9.14 -6.91 -42.33
CA PHE A 20 -10.09 -6.91 -41.22
C PHE A 20 -11.34 -6.14 -41.58
N SER A 21 -12.49 -6.77 -41.41
CA SER A 21 -13.77 -6.10 -41.60
C SER A 21 -13.90 -4.98 -40.56
N LEU A 22 -14.44 -3.83 -40.98
CA LEU A 22 -14.70 -2.69 -40.10
C LEU A 22 -15.56 -3.12 -38.88
N LEU A 23 -16.48 -4.07 -39.11
CA LEU A 23 -17.31 -4.68 -38.08
C LEU A 23 -16.48 -5.49 -37.07
N GLU A 24 -15.47 -6.23 -37.53
CA GLU A 24 -14.59 -7.02 -36.64
C GLU A 24 -13.76 -6.12 -35.73
N VAL A 25 -13.21 -5.02 -36.24
CA VAL A 25 -12.48 -4.02 -35.44
C VAL A 25 -13.42 -3.38 -34.43
N LEU A 26 -14.66 -3.11 -34.78
CA LEU A 26 -15.65 -2.54 -33.88
C LEU A 26 -16.00 -3.51 -32.74
N ILE A 27 -16.21 -4.80 -33.02
CA ILE A 27 -16.48 -5.82 -32.01
C ILE A 27 -15.28 -5.96 -31.07
N VAL A 28 -14.06 -6.02 -31.60
CA VAL A 28 -12.84 -6.12 -30.78
C VAL A 28 -12.69 -4.88 -29.87
N ALA A 29 -12.97 -3.68 -30.41
CA ALA A 29 -12.91 -2.46 -29.62
C ALA A 29 -13.92 -2.49 -28.43
N VAL A 30 -15.15 -2.94 -28.68
CA VAL A 30 -16.17 -3.08 -27.61
C VAL A 30 -15.73 -4.09 -26.55
N ILE A 31 -15.21 -5.25 -26.96
CA ILE A 31 -14.71 -6.26 -26.03
C ILE A 31 -13.54 -5.70 -25.19
N MET A 32 -12.61 -4.97 -25.81
CA MET A 32 -11.51 -4.33 -25.10
C MET A 32 -11.97 -3.31 -24.04
N VAL A 33 -12.95 -2.47 -24.37
CA VAL A 33 -13.51 -1.49 -23.42
C VAL A 33 -14.16 -2.20 -22.23
N VAL A 34 -14.95 -3.24 -22.47
CA VAL A 34 -15.56 -4.04 -21.40
C VAL A 34 -14.48 -4.71 -20.52
N ALA A 35 -13.47 -5.31 -21.13
CA ALA A 35 -12.36 -5.93 -20.40
C ALA A 35 -11.57 -4.90 -19.54
N MET A 36 -11.32 -3.72 -20.10
CA MET A 36 -10.63 -2.63 -19.36
C MET A 36 -11.43 -2.15 -18.15
N THR A 37 -12.75 -1.97 -18.28
CA THR A 37 -13.58 -1.51 -17.16
C THR A 37 -13.58 -2.50 -15.99
N LEU A 38 -13.64 -3.80 -16.26
CA LEU A 38 -13.55 -4.84 -15.24
C LEU A 38 -12.16 -4.92 -14.56
N ALA A 39 -11.10 -4.73 -15.34
CA ALA A 39 -9.73 -4.72 -14.81
C ALA A 39 -9.48 -3.53 -13.88
N PHE A 40 -10.01 -2.35 -14.24
CA PHE A 40 -9.83 -1.12 -13.46
C PHE A 40 -10.44 -1.18 -12.05
N ALA A 41 -11.63 -1.79 -11.92
CA ALA A 41 -12.30 -1.92 -10.63
C ALA A 41 -11.50 -2.78 -9.63
N ARG A 42 -10.86 -3.86 -10.10
CA ARG A 42 -10.02 -4.72 -9.25
C ARG A 42 -8.69 -4.08 -8.85
N TRP A 43 -8.14 -3.24 -9.72
CA TRP A 43 -6.88 -2.55 -9.46
C TRP A 43 -6.98 -1.58 -8.28
N GLN A 44 -8.08 -0.84 -8.16
CA GLN A 44 -8.29 0.11 -7.07
C GLN A 44 -8.30 -0.58 -5.69
N GLY A 45 -8.97 -1.72 -5.57
CA GLY A 45 -8.99 -2.49 -4.32
C GLY A 45 -7.61 -3.00 -3.91
N TYR A 46 -6.84 -3.50 -4.87
CA TYR A 46 -5.49 -3.98 -4.62
C TYR A 46 -4.54 -2.86 -4.13
N THR A 47 -4.55 -1.71 -4.80
CA THR A 47 -3.72 -0.57 -4.41
C THR A 47 -4.09 -0.02 -3.04
N ALA A 48 -5.38 0.03 -2.71
CA ALA A 48 -5.86 0.48 -1.40
C ALA A 48 -5.42 -0.47 -0.27
N GLN A 49 -5.47 -1.80 -0.49
CA GLN A 49 -4.96 -2.77 0.49
C GLN A 49 -3.45 -2.66 0.68
N GLN A 50 -2.69 -2.46 -0.39
CA GLN A 50 -1.24 -2.25 -0.30
C GLN A 50 -0.90 -1.00 0.52
N ARG A 51 -1.59 0.12 0.26
CA ARG A 51 -1.42 1.35 1.05
C ARG A 51 -1.69 1.12 2.54
N LEU A 52 -2.75 0.37 2.87
CA LEU A 52 -3.08 0.04 4.25
C LEU A 52 -1.99 -0.82 4.91
N ARG A 53 -1.49 -1.83 4.21
CA ARG A 53 -0.37 -2.67 4.71
C ARG A 53 0.88 -1.83 4.97
N PHE A 54 1.25 -0.96 4.02
CA PHE A 54 2.38 -0.04 4.20
C PHE A 54 2.16 0.90 5.38
N GLY A 55 0.99 1.52 5.49
CA GLY A 55 0.66 2.42 6.60
C GLY A 55 0.74 1.73 7.96
N THR A 56 0.21 0.51 8.06
CA THR A 56 0.28 -0.28 9.31
C THR A 56 1.73 -0.64 9.67
N ALA A 57 2.52 -1.09 8.69
CA ALA A 57 3.93 -1.41 8.90
C ALA A 57 4.75 -0.17 9.24
N GLN A 58 4.47 0.98 8.60
CA GLN A 58 5.08 2.27 8.90
C GLN A 58 4.84 2.67 10.35
N VAL A 59 3.58 2.67 10.82
CA VAL A 59 3.25 2.97 12.23
C VAL A 59 4.04 2.07 13.17
N ALA A 60 4.10 0.76 12.91
CA ALA A 60 4.85 -0.16 13.78
C ALA A 60 6.36 0.14 13.78
N THR A 61 6.91 0.54 12.64
CA THR A 61 8.32 0.91 12.49
C THR A 61 8.63 2.20 13.26
N ASP A 62 7.77 3.21 13.11
CA ASP A 62 7.95 4.51 13.74
C ASP A 62 7.77 4.42 15.28
N LEU A 63 6.87 3.56 15.75
CA LEU A 63 6.76 3.25 17.17
C LEU A 63 8.04 2.58 17.72
N ARG A 64 8.67 1.66 16.95
CA ARG A 64 9.97 1.09 17.31
C ARG A 64 11.08 2.14 17.30
N GLN A 65 11.09 3.02 16.31
CA GLN A 65 12.06 4.10 16.23
C GLN A 65 11.92 5.06 17.40
N ALA A 66 10.70 5.46 17.77
CA ALA A 66 10.45 6.29 18.95
C ALA A 66 10.91 5.58 20.24
N GLN A 67 10.69 4.29 20.37
CA GLN A 67 11.15 3.46 21.48
C GLN A 67 12.69 3.42 21.56
N GLU A 68 13.38 3.20 20.45
CA GLU A 68 14.85 3.15 20.41
C GLU A 68 15.47 4.54 20.66
N ARG A 69 14.86 5.61 20.15
CA ARG A 69 15.28 6.99 20.48
C ARG A 69 15.12 7.27 21.98
N ALA A 70 14.01 6.86 22.57
CA ALA A 70 13.80 7.02 24.02
C ALA A 70 14.91 6.36 24.85
N LYS A 71 15.36 5.16 24.45
CA LYS A 71 16.46 4.44 25.08
C LYS A 71 17.82 5.13 24.87
N SER A 72 18.12 5.52 23.62
CA SER A 72 19.43 6.08 23.26
C SER A 72 19.65 7.46 23.85
N GLU A 73 18.62 8.29 23.84
CA GLU A 73 18.68 9.66 24.38
C GLU A 73 18.34 9.74 25.89
N ARG A 74 17.92 8.62 26.47
CA ARG A 74 17.47 8.55 27.87
C ARG A 74 16.41 9.62 28.21
N ALA A 75 15.53 9.86 27.29
CA ALA A 75 14.45 10.84 27.38
C ALA A 75 13.11 10.23 26.96
N PRO A 76 12.00 10.61 27.61
CA PRO A 76 10.70 10.11 27.17
C PRO A 76 10.33 10.62 25.78
N TYR A 77 9.67 9.76 25.02
CA TYR A 77 9.15 10.08 23.68
C TYR A 77 7.66 9.82 23.61
N THR A 78 6.94 10.65 22.88
CA THR A 78 5.50 10.52 22.65
C THR A 78 5.22 10.46 21.17
N VAL A 79 4.32 9.56 20.79
CA VAL A 79 3.76 9.49 19.43
C VAL A 79 2.28 9.79 19.53
N THR A 80 1.86 10.90 18.90
CA THR A 80 0.48 11.41 18.98
C THR A 80 -0.24 11.18 17.66
N PHE A 81 -1.29 10.40 17.71
CA PHE A 81 -2.23 10.16 16.61
C PHE A 81 -3.50 10.99 16.85
N LEU A 82 -4.08 11.54 15.79
CA LEU A 82 -5.37 12.23 15.81
C LEU A 82 -6.39 11.41 15.02
N ALA A 83 -7.59 11.30 15.55
CA ALA A 83 -8.68 10.59 14.87
C ALA A 83 -8.95 11.19 13.48
N SER A 84 -9.19 10.33 12.50
CA SER A 84 -9.45 10.68 11.09
C SER A 84 -8.33 11.49 10.41
N SER A 85 -7.15 11.53 11.02
CA SER A 85 -5.97 12.19 10.45
C SER A 85 -5.05 11.19 9.77
N SER A 86 -4.47 11.59 8.65
CA SER A 86 -3.34 10.89 8.02
C SER A 86 -2.00 11.30 8.60
N ALA A 87 -1.94 12.36 9.43
CA ALA A 87 -0.71 12.84 10.05
C ALA A 87 -0.65 12.45 11.53
N TYR A 88 0.55 12.15 11.99
CA TYR A 88 0.88 11.93 13.40
C TYR A 88 2.24 12.53 13.72
N THR A 89 2.50 12.77 15.00
CA THR A 89 3.71 13.42 15.43
C THR A 89 4.50 12.55 16.39
N ILE A 90 5.82 12.58 16.23
CA ILE A 90 6.77 11.96 17.17
C ILE A 90 7.53 13.09 17.84
N ALA A 91 7.44 13.18 19.16
CA ALA A 91 8.03 14.27 19.92
C ALA A 91 8.80 13.74 21.13
N ARG A 92 9.91 14.42 21.46
CA ARG A 92 10.63 14.23 22.71
C ARG A 92 9.98 15.04 23.81
N ALA A 93 9.70 14.45 24.95
CA ALA A 93 9.22 15.18 26.10
C ALA A 93 10.32 16.16 26.59
N GLY A 94 9.93 17.42 26.80
CA GLY A 94 10.87 18.49 27.16
C GLY A 94 11.46 19.24 25.97
N GLY A 95 11.03 18.91 24.74
CA GLY A 95 11.45 19.61 23.51
C GLY A 95 12.76 19.08 22.91
N GLY A 96 13.21 19.74 21.84
CA GLY A 96 14.45 19.40 21.11
C GLY A 96 14.27 18.43 19.95
N PHE A 97 13.16 17.70 19.86
CA PHE A 97 12.82 16.87 18.71
C PHE A 97 11.31 16.86 18.46
N LEU A 98 10.93 17.13 17.23
CA LEU A 98 9.57 17.04 16.75
C LEU A 98 9.61 16.59 15.28
N GLU A 99 9.00 15.47 14.97
CA GLU A 99 8.86 14.95 13.61
C GLU A 99 7.39 14.79 13.27
N ASN A 100 6.98 15.37 12.15
CA ASN A 100 5.64 15.20 11.59
C ASN A 100 5.70 14.16 10.49
N THR A 101 4.99 13.07 10.66
CA THR A 101 4.97 11.96 9.71
C THR A 101 3.56 11.84 9.13
N GLN A 102 3.48 11.41 7.88
CA GLN A 102 2.22 11.17 7.20
C GLN A 102 2.08 9.69 6.82
N LEU A 103 0.87 9.18 7.01
CA LEU A 103 0.45 7.88 6.50
C LEU A 103 0.27 7.96 4.96
N PRO A 104 0.33 6.82 4.27
CA PRO A 104 0.01 6.78 2.85
C PRO A 104 -1.37 7.35 2.54
N ASP A 105 -1.55 7.85 1.32
CA ASP A 105 -2.83 8.40 0.86
C ASP A 105 -4.01 7.50 1.18
N GLN A 106 -5.11 8.12 1.64
CA GLN A 106 -6.37 7.44 1.99
C GLN A 106 -6.30 6.55 3.24
N VAL A 107 -5.18 6.53 3.96
CA VAL A 107 -5.05 5.83 5.24
C VAL A 107 -5.10 6.83 6.37
N THR A 108 -5.96 6.60 7.35
CA THR A 108 -6.14 7.49 8.51
C THR A 108 -6.14 6.69 9.81
N ALA A 109 -5.76 7.35 10.91
CA ALA A 109 -5.90 6.78 12.25
C ALA A 109 -7.38 6.76 12.65
N THR A 110 -7.84 5.65 13.23
CA THR A 110 -9.25 5.49 13.63
C THR A 110 -9.59 6.32 14.87
N ALA A 111 -8.65 6.45 15.80
CA ALA A 111 -8.86 7.13 17.07
C ALA A 111 -7.69 8.03 17.43
N SER A 112 -7.97 9.08 18.21
CA SER A 112 -6.92 9.89 18.83
C SER A 112 -6.27 9.08 19.94
N GLN A 113 -4.94 8.95 19.90
CA GLN A 113 -4.17 8.19 20.86
C GLN A 113 -2.78 8.77 21.03
N VAL A 114 -2.30 8.78 22.27
CA VAL A 114 -0.93 9.18 22.61
C VAL A 114 -0.19 7.96 23.17
N VAL A 115 0.80 7.50 22.44
CA VAL A 115 1.68 6.40 22.86
C VAL A 115 2.92 7.01 23.49
N THR A 116 3.18 6.74 24.77
CA THR A 116 4.32 7.30 25.50
C THR A 116 5.32 6.20 25.87
N PHE A 117 6.57 6.45 25.52
CA PHE A 117 7.70 5.61 25.93
C PHE A 117 8.53 6.36 26.98
N SER A 118 8.86 5.69 28.06
CA SER A 118 9.77 6.21 29.09
C SER A 118 11.22 6.28 28.60
N ALA A 119 12.11 6.94 29.34
CA ALA A 119 13.54 7.02 29.03
C ALA A 119 14.26 5.66 28.91
N PHE A 120 13.60 4.57 29.30
CA PHE A 120 14.11 3.20 29.18
C PHE A 120 13.43 2.45 28.02
N GLY A 121 12.61 3.13 27.18
CA GLY A 121 11.86 2.54 26.08
C GLY A 121 10.67 1.67 26.52
N ARG A 122 10.24 1.77 27.79
CA ARG A 122 9.04 1.07 28.28
C ARG A 122 7.81 1.92 27.97
N PRO A 123 6.77 1.33 27.37
CA PRO A 123 5.51 2.04 27.19
C PRO A 123 4.84 2.27 28.55
N ALA A 124 4.07 3.36 28.69
CA ALA A 124 3.32 3.66 29.89
C ALA A 124 2.15 2.69 30.12
N ALA A 125 1.61 2.13 29.03
CA ALA A 125 0.55 1.11 29.04
C ALA A 125 0.64 0.25 27.78
N ALA A 126 -0.23 -0.73 27.64
CA ALA A 126 -0.46 -1.38 26.35
C ALA A 126 -1.30 -0.45 25.45
N TYR A 127 -0.92 -0.31 24.19
CA TYR A 127 -1.58 0.54 23.21
C TYR A 127 -1.90 -0.25 21.95
N THR A 128 -3.04 0.05 21.33
CA THR A 128 -3.38 -0.48 20.00
C THR A 128 -3.76 0.69 19.11
N VAL A 129 -2.91 1.00 18.15
CA VAL A 129 -3.16 2.02 17.12
C VAL A 129 -3.76 1.34 15.92
N THR A 130 -4.99 1.71 15.56
CA THR A 130 -5.69 1.19 14.39
C THR A 130 -5.68 2.24 13.28
N VAL A 131 -5.28 1.83 12.10
CA VAL A 131 -5.34 2.62 10.87
C VAL A 131 -6.32 1.97 9.91
N GLN A 132 -7.03 2.78 9.15
CA GLN A 132 -8.08 2.30 8.25
C GLN A 132 -8.11 3.07 6.94
N ASN A 133 -8.72 2.43 5.95
CA ASN A 133 -9.17 3.06 4.72
C ASN A 133 -10.54 2.49 4.33
N SER A 134 -11.07 2.85 3.15
CA SER A 134 -12.36 2.36 2.64
C SER A 134 -12.41 0.83 2.40
N TRP A 135 -11.30 0.11 2.46
CA TRP A 135 -11.18 -1.31 2.11
C TRP A 135 -10.81 -2.20 3.30
N GLY A 136 -10.56 -1.63 4.46
CA GLY A 136 -10.24 -2.39 5.65
C GLY A 136 -9.52 -1.60 6.73
N SER A 137 -9.03 -2.31 7.73
CA SER A 137 -8.26 -1.77 8.83
C SER A 137 -7.04 -2.65 9.14
N GLY A 138 -5.98 -2.02 9.63
CA GLY A 138 -4.80 -2.68 10.19
C GLY A 138 -4.51 -2.12 11.58
N SER A 139 -3.81 -2.86 12.42
CA SER A 139 -3.47 -2.42 13.76
C SER A 139 -2.01 -2.65 14.10
N ALA A 140 -1.43 -1.70 14.83
CA ALA A 140 -0.13 -1.83 15.49
C ALA A 140 -0.34 -1.85 17.00
N THR A 141 0.14 -2.89 17.65
CA THR A 141 -0.03 -3.09 19.11
C THR A 141 1.31 -3.03 19.80
N VAL A 142 1.38 -2.20 20.84
CA VAL A 142 2.49 -2.11 21.78
C VAL A 142 2.04 -2.78 23.06
N ASN A 143 2.68 -3.86 23.46
CA ASN A 143 2.36 -4.52 24.73
C ASN A 143 3.05 -3.83 25.91
N ALA A 144 2.63 -4.10 27.15
CA ALA A 144 3.19 -3.49 28.35
C ALA A 144 4.69 -3.79 28.57
N THR A 145 5.23 -4.82 27.93
CA THR A 145 6.66 -5.16 28.01
C THR A 145 7.51 -4.44 26.97
N GLY A 146 6.88 -3.69 26.05
CA GLY A 146 7.54 -2.96 24.98
C GLY A 146 7.68 -3.73 23.65
N GLY A 147 7.08 -4.92 23.53
CA GLY A 147 7.01 -5.63 22.26
C GLY A 147 6.02 -4.94 21.32
N ILE A 148 6.42 -4.76 20.06
CA ILE A 148 5.59 -4.10 19.05
C ILE A 148 5.31 -5.11 17.95
N THR A 149 4.02 -5.38 17.74
CA THR A 149 3.50 -6.26 16.70
C THR A 149 2.52 -5.49 15.82
N TYR A 150 2.28 -5.95 14.61
CA TYR A 150 1.26 -5.37 13.75
C TYR A 150 0.51 -6.47 12.99
N GLN A 151 -0.74 -6.17 12.69
CA GLN A 151 -1.62 -7.03 11.91
C GLN A 151 -2.13 -6.23 10.71
N THR A 152 -1.98 -6.81 9.54
CA THR A 152 -2.52 -6.28 8.28
C THR A 152 -3.77 -7.05 7.89
N PRO A 153 -4.68 -6.44 7.11
CA PRO A 153 -5.87 -7.10 6.61
C PRO A 153 -5.53 -8.27 5.68
#